data_f32ae994a91c03fb3dbf2e6fd44eed25
#
_entry.id   f32ae994a91c03fb3dbf2e6fd44eed25
#
_cell.length_a   1.000
_cell.length_b   1.000
_cell.length_c   1.000
_cell.angle_alpha   90.00
_cell.angle_beta   90.00
_cell.angle_gamma   90.00
#
_symmetry.space_group_name_H-M   'P 1'
#
loop_
_entity.id
_entity.type
_entity.pdbx_description
1 polymer ?
#
loop_
_entity_poly.entity_id
_entity_poly.type
_entity_poly.pdbx_seq_one_letter_code
_entity_poly.pdbx_strand_id
1 'polypeptide(L)'
;MDRRSLIKNAGIAGVLAAGVAPAVHAQETVRWRLASSFPKSLDTIFGSAEKLSETVKALSGGKFEISVHPAGELMPAFGVVDALQADTIDMAQTAAYYFTGKDPIFAFSCAVPFGLTTLQMAAWKDHGNGRKLLDAFFEKYNFRIASAGNTTTQMGGWYRKEIKGVADLKGLKMRLGGGVFGEAMAKLGVVSQ
;
A
#
# COMPACT_ATOMS: atom_id res chain seq x y z
N MET A 1 48.33 46.29 -31.99
CA MET A 1 47.08 45.83 -31.38
C MET A 1 46.75 46.70 -30.19
N ASP A 2 45.66 47.41 -30.27
CA ASP A 2 45.25 48.34 -29.21
C ASP A 2 44.67 47.59 -27.99
N ARG A 3 45.18 47.93 -26.79
CA ARG A 3 44.77 47.30 -25.52
C ARG A 3 43.22 47.35 -25.30
N ARG A 4 42.57 48.37 -25.86
CA ARG A 4 41.13 48.55 -25.78
C ARG A 4 40.30 47.50 -26.60
N SER A 5 40.87 47.07 -27.74
CA SER A 5 40.21 46.02 -28.58
C SER A 5 40.35 44.66 -27.96
N LEU A 6 41.40 44.37 -27.22
CA LEU A 6 41.62 43.11 -26.53
C LEU A 6 40.65 42.94 -25.36
N ILE A 7 40.37 43.99 -24.60
CA ILE A 7 39.41 43.98 -23.48
C ILE A 7 37.96 43.85 -23.98
N LYS A 8 37.61 44.52 -25.08
CA LYS A 8 36.26 44.37 -25.67
C LYS A 8 36.01 42.94 -26.19
N ASN A 9 36.98 42.34 -26.86
CA ASN A 9 36.85 41.01 -27.40
C ASN A 9 36.84 39.92 -26.28
N ALA A 10 37.61 40.11 -25.20
CA ALA A 10 37.56 39.22 -24.04
C ALA A 10 36.24 39.32 -23.29
N GLY A 11 35.64 40.51 -23.19
CA GLY A 11 34.30 40.68 -22.57
C GLY A 11 33.18 40.01 -23.35
N ILE A 12 33.21 40.08 -24.68
CA ILE A 12 32.21 39.44 -25.55
C ILE A 12 32.37 37.92 -25.53
N ALA A 13 33.58 37.39 -25.52
CA ALA A 13 33.85 35.95 -25.42
C ALA A 13 33.41 35.39 -24.06
N GLY A 14 33.57 36.15 -22.96
CA GLY A 14 33.10 35.76 -21.61
C GLY A 14 31.58 35.70 -21.49
N VAL A 15 30.85 36.62 -22.13
CA VAL A 15 29.39 36.64 -22.12
C VAL A 15 28.81 35.49 -22.98
N LEU A 16 29.46 35.16 -24.10
CA LEU A 16 29.04 34.03 -24.93
C LEU A 16 29.34 32.68 -24.28
N ALA A 17 30.39 32.55 -23.48
CA ALA A 17 30.69 31.33 -22.74
C ALA A 17 29.76 31.12 -21.53
N ALA A 18 29.22 32.18 -20.92
CA ALA A 18 28.25 32.08 -19.83
C ALA A 18 26.83 31.70 -20.31
N GLY A 19 26.53 31.88 -21.61
CA GLY A 19 25.19 31.56 -22.18
C GLY A 19 25.01 30.13 -22.63
N VAL A 20 26.02 29.26 -22.55
CA VAL A 20 25.96 27.87 -23.04
C VAL A 20 26.21 26.86 -21.90
N ALA A 21 25.96 27.25 -20.65
CA ALA A 21 25.83 26.22 -19.63
C ALA A 21 24.59 25.37 -19.98
N PRO A 22 24.73 24.06 -20.25
CA PRO A 22 23.57 23.23 -20.43
C PRO A 22 22.72 23.38 -19.15
N ALA A 23 21.48 23.85 -19.31
CA ALA A 23 20.54 23.80 -18.23
C ALA A 23 20.41 22.30 -17.85
N VAL A 24 21.11 21.90 -16.80
CA VAL A 24 20.90 20.60 -16.18
C VAL A 24 19.48 20.69 -15.62
N HIS A 25 18.50 20.30 -16.43
CA HIS A 25 17.17 20.01 -15.91
C HIS A 25 17.38 18.89 -14.90
N ALA A 26 17.48 19.23 -13.63
CA ALA A 26 17.35 18.27 -12.56
C ALA A 26 15.99 17.61 -12.79
N GLN A 27 16.01 16.37 -13.27
CA GLN A 27 14.79 15.61 -13.50
C GLN A 27 14.10 15.49 -12.14
N GLU A 28 12.87 16.01 -12.03
CA GLU A 28 12.12 16.02 -10.78
C GLU A 28 12.07 14.59 -10.22
N THR A 29 12.53 14.44 -9.00
CA THR A 29 12.44 13.17 -8.28
C THR A 29 11.05 13.07 -7.68
N VAL A 30 10.29 12.05 -8.07
CA VAL A 30 9.01 11.72 -7.45
C VAL A 30 9.28 11.10 -6.08
N ARG A 31 8.60 11.60 -5.06
CA ARG A 31 8.72 11.09 -3.69
C ARG A 31 7.36 10.79 -3.12
N TRP A 32 7.11 9.52 -2.79
CA TRP A 32 5.88 9.06 -2.18
C TRP A 32 6.11 8.58 -0.75
N ARG A 33 5.08 8.75 0.07
CA ARG A 33 4.99 8.18 1.42
C ARG A 33 4.02 7.01 1.40
N LEU A 34 4.51 5.83 1.78
CA LEU A 34 3.70 4.63 1.94
C LEU A 34 3.52 4.37 3.44
N ALA A 35 2.28 4.43 3.92
CA ALA A 35 1.95 4.01 5.28
C ALA A 35 1.39 2.59 5.28
N SER A 36 1.92 1.74 6.16
CA SER A 36 1.49 0.36 6.32
C SER A 36 0.58 0.19 7.54
N SER A 37 -0.46 -0.63 7.41
CA SER A 37 -1.24 -1.12 8.55
C SER A 37 -0.49 -2.20 9.35
N PHE A 38 0.68 -2.64 8.90
CA PHE A 38 1.43 -3.72 9.51
C PHE A 38 2.68 -3.20 10.21
N PRO A 39 3.03 -3.77 11.39
CA PRO A 39 4.26 -3.41 12.09
C PRO A 39 5.48 -4.04 11.39
N LYS A 40 6.64 -3.44 11.58
CA LYS A 40 7.91 -3.90 11.01
C LYS A 40 8.28 -5.34 11.44
N SER A 41 7.79 -5.79 12.60
CA SER A 41 7.99 -7.16 13.11
C SER A 41 7.31 -8.24 12.25
N LEU A 42 6.35 -7.88 11.39
CA LEU A 42 5.75 -8.76 10.38
C LEU A 42 6.53 -8.65 9.08
N ASP A 43 7.78 -9.08 9.08
CA ASP A 43 8.76 -8.94 8.02
C ASP A 43 8.27 -9.46 6.66
N THR A 44 7.57 -10.59 6.63
CA THR A 44 7.03 -11.17 5.39
C THR A 44 5.95 -10.32 4.74
N ILE A 45 5.13 -9.62 5.53
CA ILE A 45 4.08 -8.75 5.02
C ILE A 45 4.62 -7.35 4.80
N PHE A 46 5.21 -6.74 5.84
CA PHE A 46 5.77 -5.39 5.76
C PHE A 46 6.92 -5.30 4.78
N GLY A 47 7.81 -6.31 4.75
CA GLY A 47 8.94 -6.38 3.83
C GLY A 47 8.54 -6.37 2.34
N SER A 48 7.30 -6.74 1.99
CA SER A 48 6.83 -6.58 0.61
C SER A 48 6.75 -5.11 0.18
N ALA A 49 6.40 -4.19 1.09
CA ALA A 49 6.41 -2.76 0.83
C ALA A 49 7.85 -2.20 0.73
N GLU A 50 8.75 -2.66 1.59
CA GLU A 50 10.17 -2.30 1.49
C GLU A 50 10.76 -2.77 0.15
N LYS A 51 10.44 -4.01 -0.26
CA LYS A 51 10.88 -4.57 -1.54
C LYS A 51 10.32 -3.82 -2.73
N LEU A 52 9.07 -3.38 -2.67
CA LEU A 52 8.47 -2.51 -3.68
C LEU A 52 9.25 -1.19 -3.80
N SER A 53 9.53 -0.53 -2.67
CA SER A 53 10.29 0.73 -2.63
C SER A 53 11.67 0.58 -3.27
N GLU A 54 12.43 -0.45 -2.89
CA GLU A 54 13.74 -0.76 -3.47
C GLU A 54 13.66 -0.98 -4.98
N THR A 55 12.67 -1.77 -5.41
CA THR A 55 12.49 -2.10 -6.83
C THR A 55 12.14 -0.89 -7.66
N VAL A 56 11.21 -0.05 -7.20
CA VAL A 56 10.83 1.20 -7.87
C VAL A 56 12.01 2.15 -7.96
N LYS A 57 12.78 2.31 -6.89
CA LYS A 57 13.99 3.14 -6.88
C LYS A 57 15.03 2.63 -7.88
N ALA A 58 15.26 1.32 -7.92
CA ALA A 58 16.22 0.72 -8.87
C ALA A 58 15.77 0.88 -10.33
N LEU A 59 14.52 0.56 -10.64
CA LEU A 59 13.96 0.66 -12.00
C LEU A 59 13.90 2.10 -12.51
N SER A 60 13.70 3.07 -11.63
CA SER A 60 13.65 4.50 -11.98
C SER A 60 15.02 5.16 -12.01
N GLY A 61 16.11 4.45 -11.71
CA GLY A 61 17.44 5.05 -11.55
C GLY A 61 17.49 6.11 -10.43
N GLY A 62 16.71 5.91 -9.35
CA GLY A 62 16.61 6.83 -8.22
C GLY A 62 15.67 8.02 -8.43
N LYS A 63 14.94 8.08 -9.55
CA LYS A 63 14.03 9.19 -9.87
C LYS A 63 12.67 9.04 -9.21
N PHE A 64 12.36 7.89 -8.67
CA PHE A 64 11.15 7.65 -7.90
C PHE A 64 11.53 6.96 -6.59
N GLU A 65 11.25 7.61 -5.48
CA GLU A 65 11.55 7.12 -4.14
C GLU A 65 10.25 6.96 -3.36
N ILE A 66 10.09 5.83 -2.68
CA ILE A 66 8.95 5.56 -1.79
C ILE A 66 9.51 5.39 -0.38
N SER A 67 9.15 6.28 0.56
CA SER A 67 9.44 6.08 1.97
C SER A 67 8.38 5.18 2.59
N VAL A 68 8.81 4.09 3.26
CA VAL A 68 7.90 3.09 3.84
C VAL A 68 7.85 3.26 5.35
N HIS A 69 6.65 3.42 5.87
CA HIS A 69 6.38 3.70 7.28
C HIS A 69 5.52 2.59 7.90
N PRO A 70 5.96 1.93 8.97
CA PRO A 70 5.20 0.88 9.63
C PRO A 70 3.99 1.44 10.39
N ALA A 71 3.10 0.54 10.79
CA ALA A 71 1.94 0.87 11.59
C ALA A 71 2.31 1.65 12.85
N GLY A 72 1.62 2.76 13.09
CA GLY A 72 1.82 3.61 14.27
C GLY A 72 2.89 4.69 14.13
N GLU A 73 3.66 4.73 13.02
CA GLU A 73 4.69 5.75 12.81
C GLU A 73 4.07 7.08 12.35
N LEU A 74 3.32 7.09 11.26
CA LEU A 74 2.65 8.28 10.76
C LEU A 74 1.22 8.43 11.31
N MET A 75 0.53 7.31 11.51
CA MET A 75 -0.84 7.25 11.96
C MET A 75 -1.18 5.87 12.55
N PRO A 76 -2.30 5.71 13.27
CA PRO A 76 -2.78 4.39 13.69
C PRO A 76 -2.99 3.45 12.48
N ALA A 77 -2.78 2.15 12.67
CA ALA A 77 -2.81 1.12 11.62
C ALA A 77 -4.06 1.17 10.72
N PHE A 78 -5.22 1.50 11.28
CA PHE A 78 -6.49 1.58 10.54
C PHE A 78 -6.82 2.99 10.02
N GLY A 79 -5.94 3.97 10.21
CA GLY A 79 -6.10 5.32 9.68
C GLY A 79 -5.62 5.50 8.24
N VAL A 80 -4.96 4.48 7.67
CA VAL A 80 -4.27 4.62 6.36
C VAL A 80 -5.22 4.92 5.19
N VAL A 81 -6.46 4.41 5.21
CA VAL A 81 -7.45 4.69 4.16
C VAL A 81 -7.95 6.11 4.26
N ASP A 82 -8.21 6.62 5.46
CA ASP A 82 -8.62 8.01 5.66
C ASP A 82 -7.50 8.99 5.27
N ALA A 83 -6.26 8.66 5.60
CA ALA A 83 -5.09 9.44 5.22
C ALA A 83 -4.89 9.47 3.69
N LEU A 84 -5.11 8.35 3.01
CA LEU A 84 -5.06 8.27 1.55
C LEU A 84 -6.15 9.12 0.90
N GLN A 85 -7.39 9.06 1.42
CA GLN A 85 -8.51 9.88 0.95
C GLN A 85 -8.28 11.38 1.16
N ALA A 86 -7.56 11.75 2.20
CA ALA A 86 -7.21 13.13 2.54
C ALA A 86 -5.90 13.62 1.87
N ASP A 87 -5.32 12.84 0.95
CA ASP A 87 -4.05 13.13 0.27
C ASP A 87 -2.87 13.42 1.24
N THR A 88 -2.95 12.91 2.47
CA THR A 88 -1.87 13.06 3.47
C THR A 88 -0.76 12.03 3.31
N ILE A 89 -1.02 10.97 2.57
CA ILE A 89 -0.05 9.96 2.09
C ILE A 89 -0.36 9.63 0.64
N ASP A 90 0.63 9.13 -0.08
CA ASP A 90 0.51 8.82 -1.51
C ASP A 90 0.15 7.35 -1.74
N MET A 91 0.46 6.48 -0.79
CA MET A 91 0.27 5.04 -0.89
C MET A 91 -0.02 4.42 0.48
N ALA A 92 -0.82 3.36 0.49
CA ALA A 92 -1.09 2.58 1.70
C ALA A 92 -0.90 1.09 1.44
N GLN A 93 -0.31 0.39 2.42
CA GLN A 93 -0.29 -1.08 2.46
C GLN A 93 -1.20 -1.55 3.57
N THR A 94 -2.28 -2.26 3.21
CA THR A 94 -3.27 -2.72 4.17
C THR A 94 -4.04 -3.94 3.65
N ALA A 95 -4.90 -4.52 4.49
CA ALA A 95 -5.89 -5.50 4.07
C ALA A 95 -7.26 -4.80 3.97
N ALA A 96 -7.84 -4.83 2.79
CA ALA A 96 -9.06 -4.06 2.51
C ALA A 96 -10.23 -4.43 3.44
N TYR A 97 -10.36 -5.69 3.85
CA TYR A 97 -11.43 -6.12 4.76
C TYR A 97 -11.39 -5.46 6.15
N TYR A 98 -10.32 -4.81 6.54
CA TYR A 98 -10.27 -3.99 7.77
C TYR A 98 -11.24 -2.80 7.72
N PHE A 99 -11.67 -2.40 6.54
CA PHE A 99 -12.51 -1.22 6.31
C PHE A 99 -13.96 -1.57 5.95
N THR A 100 -14.39 -2.80 6.20
CA THR A 100 -15.79 -3.22 5.98
C THR A 100 -16.80 -2.42 6.81
N GLY A 101 -16.36 -1.78 7.88
CA GLY A 101 -17.17 -0.81 8.62
C GLY A 101 -17.48 0.48 7.84
N LYS A 102 -16.70 0.82 6.79
CA LYS A 102 -17.01 1.91 5.86
C LYS A 102 -17.97 1.45 4.77
N ASP A 103 -17.70 0.29 4.17
CA ASP A 103 -18.52 -0.33 3.15
C ASP A 103 -18.22 -1.86 3.11
N PRO A 104 -19.23 -2.72 3.17
CA PRO A 104 -19.04 -4.18 3.11
C PRO A 104 -18.30 -4.66 1.86
N ILE A 105 -18.33 -3.91 0.75
CA ILE A 105 -17.65 -4.26 -0.51
C ILE A 105 -16.13 -4.34 -0.36
N PHE A 106 -15.54 -3.65 0.62
CA PHE A 106 -14.12 -3.81 0.94
C PHE A 106 -13.69 -5.26 1.16
N ALA A 107 -14.60 -6.14 1.64
CA ALA A 107 -14.31 -7.55 1.83
C ALA A 107 -13.99 -8.30 0.54
N PHE A 108 -14.61 -7.91 -0.59
CA PHE A 108 -14.52 -8.67 -1.84
C PHE A 108 -13.15 -8.61 -2.53
N SER A 109 -12.32 -7.66 -2.18
CA SER A 109 -10.95 -7.59 -2.71
C SER A 109 -9.96 -8.49 -1.97
N CYS A 110 -10.38 -9.12 -0.87
CA CYS A 110 -9.51 -9.84 0.06
C CYS A 110 -10.17 -11.13 0.57
N ALA A 111 -10.27 -11.32 1.86
CA ALA A 111 -10.62 -12.57 2.53
C ALA A 111 -12.13 -12.76 2.75
N VAL A 112 -12.82 -13.30 1.76
CA VAL A 112 -14.21 -13.77 1.94
C VAL A 112 -14.19 -15.23 2.40
N PRO A 113 -14.79 -15.57 3.55
CA PRO A 113 -14.85 -16.96 4.02
C PRO A 113 -15.52 -17.87 2.98
N PHE A 114 -14.90 -19.02 2.72
CA PHE A 114 -15.31 -19.97 1.67
C PHE A 114 -15.38 -19.40 0.25
N GLY A 115 -14.77 -18.23 0.04
CA GLY A 115 -14.67 -17.57 -1.26
C GLY A 115 -13.55 -18.13 -2.13
N LEU A 116 -13.02 -17.29 -3.00
CA LEU A 116 -11.96 -17.67 -3.94
C LEU A 116 -10.64 -17.97 -3.23
N THR A 117 -9.95 -19.01 -3.68
CA THR A 117 -8.55 -19.25 -3.31
C THR A 117 -7.65 -18.16 -3.87
N THR A 118 -6.38 -18.11 -3.45
CA THR A 118 -5.38 -17.14 -3.95
C THR A 118 -5.31 -17.12 -5.48
N LEU A 119 -5.20 -18.29 -6.11
CA LEU A 119 -5.14 -18.41 -7.57
C LEU A 119 -6.43 -17.98 -8.26
N GLN A 120 -7.56 -18.39 -7.72
CA GLN A 120 -8.87 -17.98 -8.25
C GLN A 120 -9.09 -16.48 -8.13
N MET A 121 -8.67 -15.87 -7.02
CA MET A 121 -8.75 -14.42 -6.82
C MET A 121 -7.85 -13.68 -7.83
N ALA A 122 -6.63 -14.15 -8.05
CA ALA A 122 -5.74 -13.60 -9.07
C ALA A 122 -6.36 -13.74 -10.47
N ALA A 123 -6.84 -14.93 -10.83
CA ALA A 123 -7.50 -15.15 -12.11
C ALA A 123 -8.73 -14.25 -12.31
N TRP A 124 -9.57 -14.11 -11.28
CA TRP A 124 -10.72 -13.22 -11.34
C TRP A 124 -10.32 -11.74 -11.53
N LYS A 125 -9.27 -11.30 -10.84
CA LYS A 125 -8.77 -9.91 -10.97
C LYS A 125 -8.09 -9.66 -12.31
N ASP A 126 -7.24 -10.58 -12.77
CA ASP A 126 -6.33 -10.31 -13.89
C ASP A 126 -6.89 -10.80 -15.25
N HIS A 127 -7.76 -11.81 -15.24
CA HIS A 127 -8.33 -12.41 -16.46
C HIS A 127 -9.87 -12.40 -16.49
N GLY A 128 -10.51 -12.09 -15.37
CA GLY A 128 -11.96 -11.90 -15.28
C GLY A 128 -12.36 -10.42 -15.24
N ASN A 129 -13.51 -10.16 -14.62
CA ASN A 129 -14.04 -8.81 -14.45
C ASN A 129 -13.71 -8.18 -13.09
N GLY A 130 -12.93 -8.86 -12.25
CA GLY A 130 -12.66 -8.43 -10.88
C GLY A 130 -11.97 -7.08 -10.79
N ARG A 131 -10.94 -6.84 -11.59
CA ARG A 131 -10.24 -5.55 -11.67
C ARG A 131 -11.21 -4.42 -11.99
N LYS A 132 -12.02 -4.58 -13.04
CA LYS A 132 -13.00 -3.56 -13.46
C LYS A 132 -13.99 -3.22 -12.35
N LEU A 133 -14.51 -4.24 -11.65
CA LEU A 133 -15.48 -4.04 -10.57
C LEU A 133 -14.84 -3.37 -9.36
N LEU A 134 -13.65 -3.80 -8.97
CA LEU A 134 -12.92 -3.23 -7.84
C LEU A 134 -12.46 -1.79 -8.12
N ASP A 135 -11.93 -1.52 -9.31
CA ASP A 135 -11.54 -0.17 -9.71
C ASP A 135 -12.73 0.80 -9.66
N ALA A 136 -13.90 0.40 -10.22
CA ALA A 136 -15.12 1.21 -10.17
C ALA A 136 -15.63 1.43 -8.73
N PHE A 137 -15.39 0.49 -7.83
CA PHE A 137 -15.73 0.67 -6.41
C PHE A 137 -14.77 1.62 -5.71
N PHE A 138 -13.45 1.40 -5.84
CA PHE A 138 -12.44 2.16 -5.12
C PHE A 138 -12.27 3.59 -5.67
N GLU A 139 -12.63 3.83 -6.92
CA GLU A 139 -12.67 5.18 -7.50
C GLU A 139 -13.60 6.13 -6.72
N LYS A 140 -14.68 5.61 -6.12
CA LYS A 140 -15.56 6.39 -5.23
C LYS A 140 -14.86 6.90 -3.97
N TYR A 141 -13.76 6.27 -3.60
CA TYR A 141 -12.91 6.62 -2.46
C TYR A 141 -11.66 7.39 -2.89
N ASN A 142 -11.56 7.79 -4.16
CA ASN A 142 -10.45 8.53 -4.75
C ASN A 142 -9.10 7.79 -4.70
N PHE A 143 -9.11 6.45 -4.78
CA PHE A 143 -7.89 5.67 -4.90
C PHE A 143 -8.07 4.40 -5.75
N ARG A 144 -6.97 3.78 -6.11
CA ARG A 144 -6.92 2.50 -6.81
C ARG A 144 -6.22 1.45 -5.95
N ILE A 145 -6.53 0.19 -6.20
CA ILE A 145 -5.89 -0.91 -5.50
C ILE A 145 -5.04 -1.77 -6.43
N ALA A 146 -3.98 -2.33 -5.86
CA ALA A 146 -3.17 -3.37 -6.49
C ALA A 146 -2.90 -4.47 -5.46
N SER A 147 -2.71 -5.70 -5.94
CA SER A 147 -2.33 -6.81 -5.06
C SER A 147 -0.84 -6.67 -4.70
N ALA A 148 -0.55 -6.63 -3.40
CA ALA A 148 0.81 -6.50 -2.87
C ALA A 148 1.36 -7.84 -2.32
N GLY A 149 0.60 -8.92 -2.43
CA GLY A 149 0.94 -10.24 -1.94
C GLY A 149 -0.27 -11.00 -1.42
N ASN A 150 -0.05 -12.19 -0.92
CA ASN A 150 -1.07 -13.04 -0.33
C ASN A 150 -0.46 -13.93 0.75
N THR A 151 -1.16 -14.07 1.88
CA THR A 151 -0.73 -14.92 3.00
C THR A 151 -1.10 -16.39 2.81
N THR A 152 -1.74 -16.72 1.69
CA THR A 152 -2.28 -18.06 1.39
C THR A 152 -3.30 -18.53 2.44
N THR A 153 -3.50 -19.85 2.56
CA THR A 153 -4.40 -20.43 3.56
C THR A 153 -3.83 -20.22 4.97
N GLN A 154 -4.64 -19.65 5.84
CA GLN A 154 -4.27 -19.45 7.24
C GLN A 154 -4.91 -20.53 8.12
N MET A 155 -4.26 -20.85 9.24
CA MET A 155 -4.85 -21.68 10.28
C MET A 155 -6.00 -20.95 10.98
N GLY A 156 -6.98 -21.68 11.48
CA GLY A 156 -8.15 -21.14 12.16
C GLY A 156 -7.82 -20.31 13.42
N GLY A 157 -6.71 -20.61 14.07
CA GLY A 157 -6.22 -19.83 15.21
C GLY A 157 -5.30 -20.62 16.13
N TRP A 158 -4.82 -19.93 17.17
CA TRP A 158 -4.05 -20.49 18.28
C TRP A 158 -4.94 -20.50 19.52
N TYR A 159 -5.12 -21.68 20.12
CA TYR A 159 -6.02 -21.88 21.24
C TYR A 159 -5.30 -22.38 22.46
N ARG A 160 -5.77 -22.00 23.65
CA ARG A 160 -5.24 -22.52 24.94
C ARG A 160 -5.80 -23.90 25.29
N LYS A 161 -6.85 -24.32 24.60
CA LYS A 161 -7.51 -25.63 24.75
C LYS A 161 -7.85 -26.17 23.37
N GLU A 162 -8.01 -27.48 23.27
CA GLU A 162 -8.50 -28.12 22.06
C GLU A 162 -9.94 -27.66 21.75
N ILE A 163 -10.21 -27.35 20.48
CA ILE A 163 -11.53 -27.03 19.97
C ILE A 163 -12.03 -28.25 19.19
N LYS A 164 -13.00 -28.96 19.76
CA LYS A 164 -13.55 -30.20 19.20
C LYS A 164 -14.80 -29.98 18.35
N GLY A 165 -15.47 -28.85 18.53
CA GLY A 165 -16.70 -28.55 17.80
C GLY A 165 -17.18 -27.12 18.00
N VAL A 166 -18.27 -26.77 17.31
CA VAL A 166 -18.87 -25.42 17.35
C VAL A 166 -19.26 -24.98 18.76
N ALA A 167 -19.70 -25.94 19.61
CA ALA A 167 -20.07 -25.65 21.00
C ALA A 167 -18.91 -25.03 21.81
N ASP A 168 -17.67 -25.39 21.50
CA ASP A 168 -16.47 -24.88 22.20
C ASP A 168 -16.14 -23.42 21.86
N LEU A 169 -16.75 -22.89 20.80
CA LEU A 169 -16.59 -21.52 20.37
C LEU A 169 -17.41 -20.54 21.20
N LYS A 170 -18.45 -21.00 21.89
CA LYS A 170 -19.33 -20.13 22.67
C LYS A 170 -18.58 -19.46 23.83
N GLY A 171 -18.58 -18.13 23.83
CA GLY A 171 -17.85 -17.31 24.82
C GLY A 171 -16.34 -17.27 24.62
N LEU A 172 -15.80 -17.91 23.59
CA LEU A 172 -14.37 -17.89 23.31
C LEU A 172 -13.94 -16.48 22.83
N LYS A 173 -12.98 -15.90 23.52
CA LYS A 173 -12.37 -14.63 23.12
C LYS A 173 -11.30 -14.88 22.06
N MET A 174 -11.47 -14.31 20.87
CA MET A 174 -10.55 -14.47 19.74
C MET A 174 -10.23 -13.11 19.11
N ARG A 175 -8.96 -12.90 18.77
CA ARG A 175 -8.59 -11.83 17.83
C ARG A 175 -9.02 -12.26 16.44
N LEU A 176 -9.92 -11.49 15.83
CA LEU A 176 -10.41 -11.70 14.46
C LEU A 176 -10.15 -10.46 13.62
N GLY A 177 -10.04 -10.65 12.31
CA GLY A 177 -9.81 -9.55 11.37
C GLY A 177 -11.05 -8.64 11.15
N GLY A 178 -12.13 -8.88 11.87
CA GLY A 178 -13.39 -8.11 11.69
C GLY A 178 -14.16 -8.50 10.42
N GLY A 179 -15.06 -7.60 10.00
CA GLY A 179 -15.86 -7.76 8.79
C GLY A 179 -16.72 -9.03 8.79
N VAL A 180 -17.00 -9.55 7.60
CA VAL A 180 -17.91 -10.72 7.39
C VAL A 180 -17.49 -11.93 8.21
N PHE A 181 -16.18 -12.19 8.35
CA PHE A 181 -15.69 -13.31 9.16
C PHE A 181 -15.93 -13.08 10.66
N GLY A 182 -15.66 -11.88 11.16
CA GLY A 182 -15.94 -11.53 12.56
C GLY A 182 -17.42 -11.65 12.91
N GLU A 183 -18.32 -11.19 12.03
CA GLU A 183 -19.77 -11.31 12.18
C GLU A 183 -20.24 -12.77 12.18
N ALA A 184 -19.71 -13.59 11.27
CA ALA A 184 -20.02 -15.00 11.20
C ALA A 184 -19.61 -15.73 12.49
N MET A 185 -18.41 -15.45 13.00
CA MET A 185 -17.92 -16.04 14.24
C MET A 185 -18.70 -15.55 15.48
N ALA A 186 -19.15 -14.30 15.49
CA ALA A 186 -20.02 -13.78 16.55
C ALA A 186 -21.38 -14.54 16.61
N LYS A 187 -21.94 -14.92 15.46
CA LYS A 187 -23.15 -15.75 15.39
C LYS A 187 -22.94 -17.14 15.99
N LEU A 188 -21.71 -17.64 16.03
CA LEU A 188 -21.33 -18.88 16.69
C LEU A 188 -21.00 -18.68 18.18
N GLY A 189 -21.17 -17.47 18.70
CA GLY A 189 -20.94 -17.12 20.09
C GLY A 189 -19.49 -16.74 20.44
N VAL A 190 -18.63 -16.55 19.46
CA VAL A 190 -17.28 -16.03 19.66
C VAL A 190 -17.32 -14.55 20.07
N VAL A 191 -16.48 -14.16 21.00
CA VAL A 191 -16.28 -12.76 21.41
C VAL A 191 -15.06 -12.23 20.67
N SER A 192 -15.27 -11.42 19.64
CA SER A 192 -14.20 -10.78 18.87
C SER A 192 -13.46 -9.77 19.72
N GLN A 193 -12.12 -9.77 19.63
CA GLN A 193 -11.22 -8.83 20.29
C GLN A 193 -10.43 -8.05 19.24
#